data_2c22dff8f8a4f095442ec5c840b9386c
#
_entry.id   2c22dff8f8a4f095442ec5c840b9386c
#
_cell.length_a   1.000
_cell.length_b   1.000
_cell.length_c   1.000
_cell.angle_alpha   90.00
_cell.angle_beta   90.00
_cell.angle_gamma   90.00
#
_symmetry.space_group_name_H-M   'P 1'
#
loop_
_entity.id
_entity.type
_entity.pdbx_description
1 polymer ?
#
loop_
_entity_poly.entity_id
_entity_poly.type
_entity_poly.pdbx_seq_one_letter_code
_entity_poly.pdbx_strand_id
1 'polypeptide(L)'
;TKDKSHVELLARMIVSMGYCVFRIDFRGCGDSEGARGEVRCFDQVADTKNALTFIAEREEVDEKRIGVTGHSFGAAVAIFAGGIDERIACVVSFCGWGDGERKFKGQHPTPEAWAKFTGILERGRNHKAETGESMWVSRFDVVPIPEELRYNLSPKAQFEVPVETAISMYNFRADDVVADIAPRPLLLFHTA
;
A
#
# COMPACT_ATOMS: atom_id res chain seq x y z
N THR A 1 0.64 -4.61 7.78
CA THR A 1 1.60 -4.96 8.84
C THR A 1 2.39 -6.21 8.48
N LYS A 2 3.64 -6.28 8.96
CA LYS A 2 4.56 -7.40 8.74
C LYS A 2 4.04 -8.75 9.25
N ASP A 3 3.17 -8.72 10.26
CA ASP A 3 2.64 -9.91 10.96
C ASP A 3 1.30 -10.42 10.42
N LYS A 4 0.85 -9.96 9.26
CA LYS A 4 -0.30 -10.56 8.59
C LYS A 4 0.05 -11.99 8.15
N SER A 5 -0.86 -12.95 8.39
CA SER A 5 -0.63 -14.37 8.12
C SER A 5 -0.18 -14.66 6.68
N HIS A 6 -0.78 -14.00 5.69
CA HIS A 6 -0.39 -14.18 4.28
C HIS A 6 0.99 -13.58 3.97
N VAL A 7 1.40 -12.49 4.64
CA VAL A 7 2.74 -11.90 4.48
C VAL A 7 3.79 -12.81 5.11
N GLU A 8 3.49 -13.39 6.27
CA GLU A 8 4.38 -14.35 6.92
C GLU A 8 4.51 -15.63 6.09
N LEU A 9 3.40 -16.18 5.57
CA LEU A 9 3.43 -17.37 4.73
C LEU A 9 4.29 -17.14 3.48
N LEU A 10 4.06 -16.04 2.77
CA LEU A 10 4.85 -15.67 1.59
C LEU A 10 6.35 -15.55 1.93
N ALA A 11 6.67 -14.89 3.04
CA ALA A 11 8.05 -14.75 3.49
C ALA A 11 8.71 -16.11 3.75
N ARG A 12 8.02 -17.03 4.44
CA ARG A 12 8.53 -18.40 4.68
C ARG A 12 8.75 -19.18 3.39
N MET A 13 7.84 -19.04 2.41
CA MET A 13 8.00 -19.66 1.10
C MET A 13 9.24 -19.12 0.37
N ILE A 14 9.46 -17.80 0.36
CA ILE A 14 10.60 -17.17 -0.29
C ILE A 14 11.92 -17.61 0.41
N VAL A 15 11.92 -17.65 1.75
CA VAL A 15 13.09 -18.15 2.52
C VAL A 15 13.40 -19.61 2.18
N SER A 16 12.38 -20.48 2.02
CA SER A 16 12.60 -21.89 1.63
C SER A 16 13.20 -22.05 0.22
N MET A 17 13.14 -21.00 -0.61
CA MET A 17 13.78 -20.93 -1.93
C MET A 17 15.22 -20.38 -1.88
N GLY A 18 15.75 -20.10 -0.67
CA GLY A 18 17.13 -19.64 -0.47
C GLY A 18 17.33 -18.13 -0.51
N TYR A 19 16.26 -17.34 -0.42
CA TYR A 19 16.34 -15.88 -0.35
C TYR A 19 16.28 -15.36 1.08
N CYS A 20 16.97 -14.25 1.34
CA CYS A 20 16.71 -13.43 2.52
C CYS A 20 15.41 -12.65 2.35
N VAL A 21 14.59 -12.54 3.40
CA VAL A 21 13.34 -11.76 3.38
C VAL A 21 13.33 -10.75 4.50
N PHE A 22 13.18 -9.48 4.14
CA PHE A 22 13.00 -8.38 5.07
C PHE A 22 11.56 -7.91 5.05
N ARG A 23 10.88 -7.92 6.19
CA ARG A 23 9.49 -7.46 6.34
C ARG A 23 9.45 -6.26 7.26
N ILE A 24 8.72 -5.23 6.83
CA ILE A 24 8.57 -3.99 7.60
C ILE A 24 7.11 -3.73 7.98
N ASP A 25 6.91 -3.00 9.05
CA ASP A 25 5.71 -2.21 9.27
C ASP A 25 6.00 -0.78 8.80
N PHE A 26 5.17 -0.23 7.96
CA PHE A 26 5.26 1.17 7.56
C PHE A 26 4.96 2.09 8.74
N ARG A 27 5.40 3.35 8.68
CA ARG A 27 5.06 4.35 9.69
C ARG A 27 3.57 4.38 10.00
N GLY A 28 3.20 4.58 11.25
CA GLY A 28 1.81 4.56 11.70
C GLY A 28 1.13 3.19 11.69
N CYS A 29 1.84 2.11 11.33
CA CYS A 29 1.30 0.75 11.25
C CYS A 29 2.06 -0.21 12.17
N GLY A 30 1.37 -1.29 12.60
CA GLY A 30 1.98 -2.39 13.36
C GLY A 30 2.72 -1.91 14.60
N ASP A 31 4.02 -2.22 14.68
CA ASP A 31 4.89 -1.85 15.80
C ASP A 31 5.77 -0.60 15.46
N SER A 32 5.67 -0.07 14.24
CA SER A 32 6.39 1.13 13.84
C SER A 32 5.80 2.39 14.46
N GLU A 33 6.67 3.36 14.67
CA GLU A 33 6.31 4.70 15.15
C GLU A 33 5.52 5.50 14.08
N GLY A 34 5.02 6.68 14.47
CA GLY A 34 4.24 7.58 13.63
C GLY A 34 2.78 7.66 14.02
N ALA A 35 2.04 8.56 13.37
CA ALA A 35 0.62 8.77 13.63
C ALA A 35 -0.21 7.57 13.21
N ARG A 36 -0.90 6.95 14.17
CA ARG A 36 -1.70 5.73 13.95
C ARG A 36 -2.83 5.98 12.96
N GLY A 37 -2.92 5.10 11.96
CA GLY A 37 -3.95 5.18 10.93
C GLY A 37 -3.66 6.18 9.81
N GLU A 38 -2.68 7.05 9.97
CA GLU A 38 -2.26 7.99 8.93
C GLU A 38 -1.35 7.29 7.91
N VAL A 39 -1.97 6.63 6.95
CA VAL A 39 -1.29 5.82 5.93
C VAL A 39 -1.35 6.53 4.59
N ARG A 40 -0.23 7.16 4.18
CA ARG A 40 -0.12 7.87 2.90
C ARG A 40 0.76 7.08 1.94
N CYS A 41 0.35 7.03 0.66
CA CYS A 41 1.05 6.24 -0.35
C CYS A 41 2.52 6.67 -0.53
N PHE A 42 2.78 7.97 -0.64
CA PHE A 42 4.15 8.47 -0.84
C PHE A 42 5.02 8.31 0.41
N ASP A 43 4.45 8.35 1.61
CA ASP A 43 5.18 8.03 2.83
C ASP A 43 5.61 6.57 2.85
N GLN A 44 4.75 5.66 2.38
CA GLN A 44 5.10 4.24 2.24
C GLN A 44 6.16 4.00 1.15
N VAL A 45 6.11 4.77 0.06
CA VAL A 45 7.19 4.74 -0.96
C VAL A 45 8.52 5.18 -0.34
N ALA A 46 8.52 6.27 0.45
CA ALA A 46 9.72 6.74 1.15
C ALA A 46 10.23 5.70 2.17
N ASP A 47 9.34 5.08 2.94
CA ASP A 47 9.70 4.01 3.88
C ASP A 47 10.29 2.80 3.16
N THR A 48 9.74 2.44 1.99
CA THR A 48 10.29 1.35 1.14
C THR A 48 11.72 1.68 0.70
N LYS A 49 11.98 2.92 0.25
CA LYS A 49 13.33 3.36 -0.13
C LYS A 49 14.30 3.36 1.04
N ASN A 50 13.87 3.78 2.23
CA ASN A 50 14.69 3.73 3.44
C ASN A 50 14.98 2.29 3.86
N ALA A 51 13.98 1.39 3.78
CA ALA A 51 14.16 -0.03 4.03
C ALA A 51 15.15 -0.66 3.04
N LEU A 52 15.07 -0.27 1.76
CA LEU A 52 16.01 -0.71 0.72
C LEU A 52 17.45 -0.27 1.05
N THR A 53 17.65 0.98 1.46
CA THR A 53 18.97 1.48 1.90
C THR A 53 19.49 0.67 3.08
N PHE A 54 18.63 0.44 4.09
CA PHE A 54 19.01 -0.32 5.28
C PHE A 54 19.45 -1.75 4.97
N ILE A 55 18.72 -2.46 4.08
CA ILE A 55 19.07 -3.86 3.76
C ILE A 55 20.25 -3.97 2.81
N ALA A 56 20.47 -3.00 1.92
CA ALA A 56 21.61 -2.99 1.00
C ALA A 56 22.96 -2.89 1.73
N GLU A 57 22.97 -2.37 2.97
CA GLU A 57 24.15 -2.27 3.82
C GLU A 57 24.46 -3.56 4.62
N ARG A 58 23.65 -4.62 4.45
CA ARG A 58 23.85 -5.89 5.17
C ARG A 58 24.82 -6.80 4.41
N GLU A 59 25.77 -7.37 5.13
CA GLU A 59 26.78 -8.27 4.55
C GLU A 59 26.16 -9.52 3.89
N GLU A 60 24.97 -9.94 4.37
CA GLU A 60 24.24 -11.10 3.88
C GLU A 60 23.44 -10.82 2.60
N VAL A 61 23.38 -9.56 2.16
CA VAL A 61 22.53 -9.11 1.05
C VAL A 61 23.38 -8.69 -0.15
N ASP A 62 23.08 -9.27 -1.30
CA ASP A 62 23.59 -8.76 -2.58
C ASP A 62 22.75 -7.55 -3.00
N GLU A 63 23.32 -6.37 -2.89
CA GLU A 63 22.65 -5.09 -3.21
C GLU A 63 22.12 -5.00 -4.66
N LYS A 64 22.68 -5.79 -5.57
CA LYS A 64 22.26 -5.84 -6.99
C LYS A 64 21.10 -6.81 -7.23
N ARG A 65 20.68 -7.54 -6.22
CA ARG A 65 19.67 -8.61 -6.32
C ARG A 65 18.52 -8.42 -5.33
N ILE A 66 18.16 -7.19 -5.02
CA ILE A 66 17.06 -6.86 -4.11
C ILE A 66 15.77 -6.72 -4.90
N GLY A 67 14.78 -7.57 -4.62
CA GLY A 67 13.42 -7.46 -5.16
C GLY A 67 12.45 -6.89 -4.15
N VAL A 68 11.38 -6.29 -4.63
CA VAL A 68 10.28 -5.78 -3.79
C VAL A 68 8.99 -6.50 -4.13
N THR A 69 8.26 -6.92 -3.10
CA THR A 69 6.92 -7.49 -3.28
C THR A 69 5.92 -6.85 -2.34
N GLY A 70 4.67 -6.78 -2.77
CA GLY A 70 3.59 -6.25 -1.96
C GLY A 70 2.24 -6.85 -2.30
N HIS A 71 1.28 -6.69 -1.37
CA HIS A 71 -0.10 -7.12 -1.53
C HIS A 71 -1.06 -5.94 -1.40
N SER A 72 -2.05 -5.85 -2.30
CA SER A 72 -3.08 -4.81 -2.32
C SER A 72 -2.45 -3.40 -2.31
N PHE A 73 -2.63 -2.61 -1.25
CA PHE A 73 -2.02 -1.29 -1.10
C PHE A 73 -0.48 -1.37 -1.23
N GLY A 74 0.16 -2.31 -0.53
CA GLY A 74 1.62 -2.51 -0.63
C GLY A 74 2.08 -2.92 -2.03
N ALA A 75 1.22 -3.54 -2.84
CA ALA A 75 1.53 -3.90 -4.22
C ALA A 75 1.61 -2.67 -5.14
N ALA A 76 0.70 -1.70 -4.99
CA ALA A 76 0.77 -0.43 -5.71
C ALA A 76 2.02 0.37 -5.30
N VAL A 77 2.34 0.39 -4.00
CA VAL A 77 3.58 1.01 -3.47
C VAL A 77 4.83 0.32 -4.05
N ALA A 78 4.84 -1.01 -4.15
CA ALA A 78 5.96 -1.76 -4.71
C ALA A 78 6.21 -1.43 -6.18
N ILE A 79 5.13 -1.31 -6.99
CA ILE A 79 5.22 -0.88 -8.40
C ILE A 79 5.81 0.53 -8.47
N PHE A 80 5.26 1.47 -7.68
CA PHE A 80 5.73 2.84 -7.70
C PHE A 80 7.20 2.95 -7.27
N ALA A 81 7.58 2.29 -6.17
CA ALA A 81 8.97 2.26 -5.72
C ALA A 81 9.90 1.65 -6.78
N GLY A 82 9.47 0.57 -7.45
CA GLY A 82 10.22 -0.04 -8.55
C GLY A 82 10.45 0.88 -9.74
N GLY A 83 9.46 1.73 -10.08
CA GLY A 83 9.59 2.69 -11.17
C GLY A 83 10.57 3.83 -10.86
N ILE A 84 10.68 4.24 -9.59
CA ILE A 84 11.51 5.41 -9.21
C ILE A 84 12.85 5.07 -8.55
N ASP A 85 13.13 3.78 -8.28
CA ASP A 85 14.37 3.36 -7.62
C ASP A 85 15.01 2.18 -8.37
N GLU A 86 16.08 2.46 -9.10
CA GLU A 86 16.79 1.48 -9.94
C GLU A 86 17.52 0.38 -9.14
N ARG A 87 17.70 0.54 -7.82
CA ARG A 87 18.27 -0.50 -6.95
C ARG A 87 17.34 -1.69 -6.80
N ILE A 88 16.04 -1.52 -7.10
CA ILE A 88 15.07 -2.61 -7.09
C ILE A 88 15.23 -3.45 -8.35
N ALA A 89 15.82 -4.63 -8.23
CA ALA A 89 16.12 -5.52 -9.35
C ALA A 89 14.88 -6.18 -9.97
N CYS A 90 13.81 -6.40 -9.20
CA CYS A 90 12.54 -6.92 -9.70
C CYS A 90 11.37 -6.53 -8.79
N VAL A 91 10.16 -6.52 -9.36
CA VAL A 91 8.92 -6.19 -8.63
C VAL A 91 7.90 -7.32 -8.79
N VAL A 92 7.28 -7.73 -7.67
CA VAL A 92 6.14 -8.65 -7.68
C VAL A 92 4.96 -7.99 -6.98
N SER A 93 3.86 -7.81 -7.70
CA SER A 93 2.66 -7.12 -7.23
C SER A 93 1.48 -8.10 -7.15
N PHE A 94 0.92 -8.28 -5.95
CA PHE A 94 -0.27 -9.10 -5.72
C PHE A 94 -1.49 -8.19 -5.51
N CYS A 95 -2.43 -8.17 -6.49
CA CYS A 95 -3.68 -7.40 -6.42
C CYS A 95 -3.47 -5.90 -6.18
N GLY A 96 -2.41 -5.32 -6.74
CA GLY A 96 -2.16 -3.89 -6.73
C GLY A 96 -3.10 -3.12 -7.66
N TRP A 97 -3.02 -1.81 -7.60
CA TRP A 97 -3.69 -0.94 -8.57
C TRP A 97 -2.70 0.04 -9.21
N GLY A 98 -2.95 0.39 -10.47
CA GLY A 98 -2.16 1.38 -11.19
C GLY A 98 -2.69 2.80 -10.98
N ASP A 99 -4.02 2.96 -10.91
CA ASP A 99 -4.73 4.23 -10.81
C ASP A 99 -5.72 4.20 -9.65
N GLY A 100 -5.54 5.11 -8.68
CA GLY A 100 -6.35 5.18 -7.47
C GLY A 100 -7.81 5.55 -7.78
N GLU A 101 -8.06 6.49 -8.69
CA GLU A 101 -9.43 6.88 -9.07
C GLU A 101 -10.16 5.71 -9.73
N ARG A 102 -9.53 5.05 -10.71
CA ARG A 102 -10.09 3.87 -11.39
C ARG A 102 -10.39 2.74 -10.41
N LYS A 103 -9.47 2.49 -9.45
CA LYS A 103 -9.68 1.53 -8.37
C LYS A 103 -10.94 1.84 -7.58
N PHE A 104 -11.10 3.08 -7.13
CA PHE A 104 -12.24 3.46 -6.30
C PHE A 104 -13.55 3.49 -7.09
N LYS A 105 -13.53 3.87 -8.38
CA LYS A 105 -14.69 3.71 -9.26
C LYS A 105 -15.15 2.27 -9.36
N GLY A 106 -14.21 1.31 -9.47
CA GLY A 106 -14.54 -0.12 -9.46
C GLY A 106 -15.10 -0.61 -8.12
N GLN A 107 -14.69 -0.01 -7.01
CA GLN A 107 -15.17 -0.37 -5.66
C GLN A 107 -16.48 0.33 -5.25
N HIS A 108 -16.86 1.42 -5.94
CA HIS A 108 -18.09 2.19 -5.73
C HIS A 108 -18.84 2.30 -7.06
N PRO A 109 -19.38 1.18 -7.59
CA PRO A 109 -19.81 1.10 -8.99
C PRO A 109 -21.15 1.80 -9.29
N THR A 110 -21.95 2.13 -8.27
CA THR A 110 -23.21 2.86 -8.51
C THR A 110 -23.01 4.36 -8.37
N PRO A 111 -23.80 5.19 -9.07
CA PRO A 111 -23.74 6.65 -8.93
C PRO A 111 -23.85 7.13 -7.48
N GLU A 112 -24.72 6.49 -6.68
CA GLU A 112 -24.93 6.83 -5.27
C GLU A 112 -23.71 6.47 -4.42
N ALA A 113 -23.13 5.28 -4.61
CA ALA A 113 -21.92 4.85 -3.90
C ALA A 113 -20.74 5.76 -4.26
N TRP A 114 -20.59 6.08 -5.54
CA TRP A 114 -19.56 7.00 -6.01
C TRP A 114 -19.71 8.40 -5.44
N ALA A 115 -20.94 8.96 -5.46
CA ALA A 115 -21.24 10.27 -4.88
C ALA A 115 -20.98 10.29 -3.35
N LYS A 116 -21.36 9.21 -2.63
CA LYS A 116 -21.04 9.07 -1.20
C LYS A 116 -19.53 9.11 -0.97
N PHE A 117 -18.76 8.31 -1.70
CA PHE A 117 -17.32 8.25 -1.56
C PHE A 117 -16.63 9.59 -1.88
N THR A 118 -16.94 10.20 -3.04
CA THR A 118 -16.33 11.48 -3.42
C THR A 118 -16.73 12.62 -2.48
N GLY A 119 -17.98 12.60 -1.98
CA GLY A 119 -18.44 13.52 -0.95
C GLY A 119 -17.71 13.39 0.39
N ILE A 120 -17.24 12.18 0.75
CA ILE A 120 -16.36 11.98 1.92
C ILE A 120 -15.03 12.70 1.70
N LEU A 121 -14.43 12.54 0.51
CA LEU A 121 -13.14 13.19 0.20
C LEU A 121 -13.26 14.72 0.24
N GLU A 122 -14.35 15.26 -0.31
CA GLU A 122 -14.61 16.70 -0.33
C GLU A 122 -14.82 17.26 1.09
N ARG A 123 -15.72 16.65 1.87
CA ARG A 123 -15.91 17.04 3.28
C ARG A 123 -14.63 17.00 4.10
N GLY A 124 -13.80 15.97 3.88
CA GLY A 124 -12.53 15.86 4.57
C GLY A 124 -11.55 16.98 4.21
N ARG A 125 -11.46 17.37 2.92
CA ARG A 125 -10.64 18.53 2.51
C ARG A 125 -11.14 19.83 3.14
N ASN A 126 -12.45 20.05 3.14
CA ASN A 126 -13.06 21.25 3.73
C ASN A 126 -12.84 21.30 5.25
N HIS A 127 -13.09 20.18 5.95
CA HIS A 127 -12.85 20.08 7.39
C HIS A 127 -11.39 20.42 7.74
N LYS A 128 -10.43 19.85 6.99
CA LYS A 128 -9.00 20.13 7.19
C LYS A 128 -8.65 21.61 6.94
N ALA A 129 -9.25 22.21 5.91
CA ALA A 129 -9.03 23.63 5.59
C ALA A 129 -9.60 24.56 6.66
N GLU A 130 -10.75 24.21 7.26
CA GLU A 130 -11.45 25.01 8.25
C GLU A 130 -10.87 24.87 9.66
N THR A 131 -10.48 23.66 10.06
CA THR A 131 -10.09 23.33 11.45
C THR A 131 -8.61 23.06 11.65
N GLY A 132 -7.88 22.75 10.57
CA GLY A 132 -6.52 22.24 10.66
C GLY A 132 -6.43 20.76 11.07
N GLU A 133 -7.55 20.13 11.45
CA GLU A 133 -7.61 18.75 11.96
C GLU A 133 -8.07 17.77 10.87
N SER A 134 -7.71 16.49 11.04
CA SER A 134 -8.13 15.42 10.14
C SER A 134 -9.54 14.93 10.48
N MET A 135 -10.40 14.82 9.48
CA MET A 135 -11.69 14.14 9.62
C MET A 135 -11.46 12.61 9.59
N TRP A 136 -11.98 11.90 10.58
CA TRP A 136 -11.91 10.45 10.65
C TRP A 136 -13.14 9.82 9.99
N VAL A 137 -12.91 8.75 9.25
CA VAL A 137 -13.96 8.06 8.49
C VAL A 137 -13.82 6.55 8.64
N SER A 138 -14.94 5.84 8.53
CA SER A 138 -14.90 4.38 8.52
C SER A 138 -14.07 3.88 7.33
N ARG A 139 -13.15 2.97 7.58
CA ARG A 139 -12.40 2.33 6.49
C ARG A 139 -13.31 1.60 5.50
N PHE A 140 -14.51 1.16 5.93
CA PHE A 140 -15.46 0.46 5.07
C PHE A 140 -16.24 1.40 4.14
N ASP A 141 -16.28 2.69 4.45
CA ASP A 141 -16.76 3.71 3.52
C ASP A 141 -15.70 4.05 2.46
N VAL A 142 -14.43 3.81 2.76
CA VAL A 142 -13.30 4.01 1.82
C VAL A 142 -13.06 2.75 0.98
N VAL A 143 -12.96 1.59 1.63
CA VAL A 143 -12.76 0.28 0.98
C VAL A 143 -13.90 -0.62 1.43
N PRO A 144 -14.99 -0.72 0.65
CA PRO A 144 -16.15 -1.51 1.03
C PRO A 144 -15.79 -3.00 1.08
N ILE A 145 -15.86 -3.57 2.29
CA ILE A 145 -15.68 -4.99 2.54
C ILE A 145 -17.01 -5.50 3.08
N PRO A 146 -17.65 -6.47 2.42
CA PRO A 146 -18.85 -7.12 2.91
C PRO A 146 -18.68 -7.60 4.37
N GLU A 147 -19.72 -7.47 5.18
CA GLU A 147 -19.61 -7.73 6.61
C GLU A 147 -19.19 -9.17 6.91
N GLU A 148 -19.69 -10.11 6.12
CA GLU A 148 -19.36 -11.52 6.16
C GLU A 148 -17.89 -11.84 5.85
N LEU A 149 -17.15 -10.92 5.26
CA LEU A 149 -15.71 -11.07 4.95
C LEU A 149 -14.80 -10.35 5.95
N ARG A 150 -15.37 -9.58 6.90
CA ARG A 150 -14.57 -8.77 7.84
C ARG A 150 -13.84 -9.60 8.88
N TYR A 151 -14.23 -10.87 9.10
CA TYR A 151 -13.52 -11.78 9.99
C TYR A 151 -12.06 -12.05 9.56
N ASN A 152 -11.74 -11.83 8.28
CA ASN A 152 -10.39 -11.98 7.75
C ASN A 152 -9.47 -10.78 8.06
N LEU A 153 -9.99 -9.73 8.68
CA LEU A 153 -9.19 -8.58 9.04
C LEU A 153 -8.30 -8.89 10.24
N SER A 154 -7.07 -8.37 10.19
CA SER A 154 -6.17 -8.48 11.35
C SER A 154 -6.80 -7.86 12.60
N PRO A 155 -6.63 -8.44 13.80
CA PRO A 155 -7.03 -7.81 15.05
C PRO A 155 -6.42 -6.40 15.27
N LYS A 156 -5.26 -6.12 14.64
CA LYS A 156 -4.61 -4.81 14.66
C LYS A 156 -5.09 -3.89 13.52
N ALA A 157 -6.14 -4.27 12.77
CA ALA A 157 -6.66 -3.43 11.69
C ALA A 157 -7.31 -2.16 12.25
N GLN A 158 -7.00 -1.03 11.62
CA GLN A 158 -7.67 0.23 11.93
C GLN A 158 -9.05 0.22 11.26
N PHE A 159 -10.11 0.45 12.03
CA PHE A 159 -11.49 0.52 11.53
C PHE A 159 -11.89 1.95 11.13
N GLU A 160 -11.23 2.93 11.70
CA GLU A 160 -11.31 4.33 11.30
C GLU A 160 -9.95 4.80 10.80
N VAL A 161 -9.96 5.65 9.81
CA VAL A 161 -8.77 6.23 9.20
C VAL A 161 -8.99 7.71 8.94
N PRO A 162 -7.94 8.54 9.01
CA PRO A 162 -8.05 9.93 8.57
C PRO A 162 -8.35 9.96 7.07
N VAL A 163 -9.21 10.87 6.65
CA VAL A 163 -9.64 11.00 5.25
C VAL A 163 -8.45 11.22 4.31
N GLU A 164 -7.37 11.78 4.78
CA GLU A 164 -6.13 11.98 4.03
C GLU A 164 -5.54 10.64 3.53
N THR A 165 -5.78 9.54 4.24
CA THR A 165 -5.43 8.19 3.76
C THR A 165 -6.22 7.86 2.49
N ALA A 166 -7.53 8.11 2.47
CA ALA A 166 -8.36 7.88 1.29
C ALA A 166 -7.98 8.82 0.14
N ILE A 167 -7.74 10.10 0.43
CA ILE A 167 -7.29 11.11 -0.55
C ILE A 167 -5.94 10.69 -1.15
N SER A 168 -5.00 10.23 -0.33
CA SER A 168 -3.70 9.78 -0.79
C SER A 168 -3.82 8.57 -1.73
N MET A 169 -4.66 7.59 -1.38
CA MET A 169 -4.92 6.43 -2.25
C MET A 169 -5.62 6.82 -3.55
N TYR A 170 -6.59 7.75 -3.48
CA TYR A 170 -7.33 8.23 -4.65
C TYR A 170 -6.43 8.92 -5.67
N ASN A 171 -5.45 9.70 -5.20
CA ASN A 171 -4.52 10.45 -6.04
C ASN A 171 -3.29 9.64 -6.47
N PHE A 172 -3.10 8.43 -5.96
CA PHE A 172 -1.90 7.65 -6.23
C PHE A 172 -1.96 6.95 -7.57
N ARG A 173 -0.92 7.13 -8.39
CA ARG A 173 -0.79 6.65 -9.76
C ARG A 173 0.48 5.83 -9.92
N ALA A 174 0.41 4.53 -9.72
CA ALA A 174 1.53 3.64 -10.04
C ALA A 174 1.72 3.47 -11.56
N ASP A 175 0.65 3.72 -12.34
CA ASP A 175 0.70 3.74 -13.82
C ASP A 175 1.67 4.79 -14.37
N ASP A 176 1.89 5.91 -13.64
CA ASP A 176 2.76 7.01 -14.11
C ASP A 176 4.24 6.61 -14.23
N VAL A 177 4.66 5.58 -13.47
CA VAL A 177 6.07 5.17 -13.37
C VAL A 177 6.30 3.69 -13.72
N VAL A 178 5.25 2.93 -14.03
CA VAL A 178 5.38 1.48 -14.26
C VAL A 178 6.26 1.16 -15.47
N ALA A 179 6.26 2.01 -16.48
CA ALA A 179 7.11 1.83 -17.67
C ALA A 179 8.61 1.94 -17.34
N ASP A 180 8.97 2.73 -16.31
CA ASP A 180 10.35 2.95 -15.90
C ASP A 180 10.94 1.74 -15.16
N ILE A 181 10.12 0.72 -14.84
CA ILE A 181 10.62 -0.57 -14.33
C ILE A 181 11.41 -1.31 -15.41
N ALA A 182 11.01 -1.20 -16.67
CA ALA A 182 11.71 -1.88 -17.77
C ALA A 182 13.19 -1.43 -17.88
N PRO A 183 14.13 -2.34 -18.20
CA PRO A 183 13.94 -3.74 -18.58
C PRO A 183 13.92 -4.73 -17.39
N ARG A 184 13.81 -4.26 -16.15
CA ARG A 184 13.75 -5.09 -14.94
C ARG A 184 12.44 -5.88 -14.89
N PRO A 185 12.44 -7.13 -14.37
CA PRO A 185 11.25 -7.95 -14.32
C PRO A 185 10.14 -7.34 -13.44
N LEU A 186 8.92 -7.31 -13.98
CA LEU A 186 7.69 -7.00 -13.25
C LEU A 186 6.70 -8.15 -13.40
N LEU A 187 6.26 -8.72 -12.28
CA LEU A 187 5.25 -9.77 -12.25
C LEU A 187 4.00 -9.26 -11.54
N LEU A 188 2.87 -9.32 -12.23
CA LEU A 188 1.56 -8.91 -11.72
C LEU A 188 0.67 -10.14 -11.51
N PHE A 189 0.21 -10.34 -10.28
CA PHE A 189 -0.84 -11.29 -9.95
C PHE A 189 -2.14 -10.54 -9.68
N HIS A 190 -3.21 -10.95 -10.33
CA HIS A 190 -4.54 -10.40 -10.13
C HIS A 190 -5.56 -11.53 -9.97
N THR A 191 -6.59 -11.28 -9.17
CA THR A 191 -7.78 -12.15 -9.15
C THR A 191 -8.59 -11.96 -10.42
N ALA A 192 -9.11 -13.07 -10.97
CA ALA A 192 -10.05 -13.04 -12.08
C ALA A 192 -11.42 -12.53 -11.63
#